data_cd7cb8ff955ec45bcbd68ea6a8dd1772
#
_entry.id   cd7cb8ff955ec45bcbd68ea6a8dd1772
#
_cell.length_a   1.000
_cell.length_b   1.000
_cell.length_c   1.000
_cell.angle_alpha   90.00
_cell.angle_beta   90.00
_cell.angle_gamma   90.00
#
_symmetry.space_group_name_H-M   'P 1'
#
loop_
_entity.id
_entity.type
_entity.pdbx_description
1 polymer ?
#
loop_
_entity_poly.entity_id
_entity_poly.type
_entity_poly.pdbx_seq_one_letter_code
_entity_poly.pdbx_strand_id
1 'polypeptide(L)'
;MTNKLTAVIYSDGSQECERMSMLLKALGGEFHEYLVGADFSDKQFRMEFGSEATYPQVSLGSEHIGSMKEALQYMKDQGLFV
;
A
#
# COMPACT_ATOMS: atom_id res chain seq x y z
N MET A 1 -5.13 23.99 5.68
CA MET A 1 -4.31 22.90 6.23
C MET A 1 -4.20 21.77 5.25
N THR A 2 -3.00 21.47 4.83
CA THR A 2 -2.78 20.43 3.85
C THR A 2 -2.76 19.07 4.52
N ASN A 3 -3.71 18.23 4.18
CA ASN A 3 -3.70 16.84 4.62
C ASN A 3 -2.78 16.06 3.70
N LYS A 4 -1.60 15.76 4.19
CA LYS A 4 -0.73 14.86 3.47
C LYS A 4 -1.24 13.45 3.66
N LEU A 5 -1.48 12.76 2.55
CA LEU A 5 -1.80 11.35 2.58
C LEU A 5 -0.54 10.59 2.94
N THR A 6 -0.57 9.96 4.11
CA THR A 6 0.50 9.06 4.52
C THR A 6 0.07 7.65 4.18
N ALA A 7 0.79 7.02 3.27
CA ALA A 7 0.49 5.67 2.83
C ALA A 7 1.44 4.68 3.50
N VAL A 8 0.95 3.48 3.72
CA VAL A 8 1.76 2.37 4.20
C VAL A 8 1.59 1.23 3.21
N ILE A 9 2.71 0.67 2.77
CA ILE A 9 2.73 -0.46 1.86
C ILE A 9 3.37 -1.64 2.55
N TYR A 10 2.67 -2.77 2.58
CA TYR A 10 3.23 -4.04 3.05
C TYR A 10 3.65 -4.82 1.81
N SER A 11 4.93 -5.04 1.66
CA SER A 11 5.55 -5.45 0.40
C SER A 11 6.31 -6.76 0.58
N ASP A 12 6.40 -7.54 -0.49
CA ASP A 12 7.27 -8.72 -0.56
C ASP A 12 8.46 -8.51 -1.51
N GLY A 13 8.66 -7.26 -1.92
CA GLY A 13 9.73 -6.94 -2.85
C GLY A 13 9.44 -7.28 -4.30
N SER A 14 8.20 -7.66 -4.60
CA SER A 14 7.81 -8.02 -5.96
C SER A 14 7.72 -6.79 -6.86
N GLN A 15 7.64 -7.04 -8.15
CA GLN A 15 7.53 -5.99 -9.16
C GLN A 15 6.25 -5.16 -8.96
N GLU A 16 5.16 -5.78 -8.56
CA GLU A 16 3.91 -5.07 -8.29
C GLU A 16 4.06 -4.10 -7.13
N CYS A 17 4.75 -4.53 -6.08
CA CYS A 17 5.02 -3.68 -4.93
C CYS A 17 5.88 -2.49 -5.32
N GLU A 18 6.88 -2.71 -6.15
CA GLU A 18 7.74 -1.66 -6.65
C GLU A 18 6.96 -0.65 -7.48
N ARG A 19 6.06 -1.12 -8.33
CA ARG A 19 5.20 -0.24 -9.12
C ARG A 19 4.31 0.62 -8.24
N MET A 20 3.75 0.04 -7.18
CA MET A 20 2.90 0.78 -6.25
C MET A 20 3.70 1.85 -5.53
N SER A 21 4.92 1.53 -5.11
CA SER A 21 5.81 2.51 -4.47
C SER A 21 6.12 3.67 -5.41
N MET A 22 6.41 3.36 -6.66
CA MET A 22 6.69 4.39 -7.67
C MET A 22 5.47 5.27 -7.92
N LEU A 23 4.29 4.67 -7.97
CA LEU A 23 3.05 5.40 -8.18
C LEU A 23 2.77 6.38 -7.05
N LEU A 24 2.90 5.92 -5.82
CA LEU A 24 2.68 6.78 -4.66
C LEU A 24 3.68 7.92 -4.60
N LYS A 25 4.92 7.64 -4.96
CA LYS A 25 5.95 8.66 -5.04
C LYS A 25 5.63 9.69 -6.11
N ALA A 26 5.14 9.25 -7.26
CA ALA A 26 4.77 10.14 -8.35
C ALA A 26 3.61 11.05 -8.00
N LEU A 27 2.71 10.60 -7.12
CA LEU A 27 1.59 11.40 -6.65
C LEU A 27 1.98 12.43 -5.60
N GLY A 28 3.25 12.44 -5.19
CA GLY A 28 3.75 13.40 -4.23
C GLY A 28 3.40 13.10 -2.78
N GLY A 29 2.86 11.93 -2.52
CA GLY A 29 2.51 11.51 -1.17
C GLY A 29 3.71 10.98 -0.40
N GLU A 30 3.59 10.99 0.92
CA GLU A 30 4.55 10.32 1.77
C GLU A 30 4.10 8.87 1.97
N PHE A 31 5.03 7.94 1.94
CA PHE A 31 4.70 6.56 2.21
C PHE A 31 5.85 5.84 2.89
N HIS A 32 5.48 4.79 3.60
CA HIS A 32 6.42 3.88 4.23
C HIS A 32 6.21 2.50 3.63
N GLU A 33 7.29 1.86 3.23
CA GLU A 33 7.25 0.50 2.72
C GLU A 33 7.83 -0.43 3.76
N TYR A 34 7.03 -1.39 4.22
CA TYR A 34 7.47 -2.43 5.12
C TYR A 34 7.67 -3.70 4.31
N LEU A 35 8.82 -4.32 4.49
CA LEU A 35 9.22 -5.49 3.72
C LEU A 35 9.08 -6.75 4.55
N VAL A 36 8.41 -7.76 4.00
CA VAL A 36 8.27 -9.05 4.68
C VAL A 36 9.63 -9.70 4.90
N GLY A 37 9.82 -10.24 6.08
CA GLY A 37 11.10 -10.83 6.47
C GLY A 37 12.05 -9.84 7.12
N ALA A 38 11.91 -8.54 6.84
CA ALA A 38 12.73 -7.49 7.44
C ALA A 38 11.95 -6.70 8.49
N ASP A 39 10.77 -6.23 8.15
CA ASP A 39 9.97 -5.36 9.01
C ASP A 39 8.80 -6.09 9.66
N PHE A 40 8.34 -7.16 9.06
CA PHE A 40 7.25 -7.98 9.58
C PHE A 40 7.39 -9.40 9.02
N SER A 41 6.69 -10.35 9.64
CA SER A 41 6.68 -11.72 9.13
C SER A 41 5.44 -11.96 8.29
N ASP A 42 5.52 -12.93 7.37
CA ASP A 42 4.37 -13.34 6.57
C ASP A 42 3.22 -13.82 7.46
N LYS A 43 3.55 -14.47 8.57
CA LYS A 43 2.55 -14.92 9.52
C LYS A 43 1.80 -13.73 10.13
N GLN A 44 2.51 -12.70 10.56
CA GLN A 44 1.88 -11.47 11.09
C GLN A 44 1.00 -10.81 10.05
N PHE A 45 1.48 -10.76 8.80
CA PHE A 45 0.73 -10.20 7.70
C PHE A 45 -0.60 -10.92 7.49
N ARG A 46 -0.56 -12.25 7.47
CA ARG A 46 -1.76 -13.04 7.25
C ARG A 46 -2.73 -12.99 8.42
N MET A 47 -2.22 -12.81 9.62
CA MET A 47 -3.09 -12.61 10.78
C MET A 47 -3.81 -11.28 10.74
N GLU A 48 -3.16 -10.26 10.19
CA GLU A 48 -3.72 -8.92 10.08
C GLU A 48 -4.71 -8.79 8.91
N PHE A 49 -4.34 -9.30 7.74
CA PHE A 49 -5.07 -9.06 6.51
C PHE A 49 -5.83 -10.29 5.99
N GLY A 50 -5.63 -11.44 6.60
CA GLY A 50 -6.29 -12.68 6.20
C GLY A 50 -5.32 -13.66 5.54
N SER A 51 -5.66 -14.96 5.61
CA SER A 51 -4.80 -16.02 5.09
C SER A 51 -4.66 -16.00 3.57
N GLU A 52 -5.58 -15.36 2.88
CA GLU A 52 -5.56 -15.27 1.42
C GLU A 52 -5.09 -13.91 0.92
N ALA A 53 -4.62 -13.06 1.82
CA ALA A 53 -4.17 -11.73 1.45
C ALA A 53 -2.95 -11.80 0.53
N THR A 54 -2.90 -10.88 -0.43
CA THR A 54 -1.83 -10.80 -1.40
C THR A 54 -1.02 -9.53 -1.20
N TYR A 55 0.19 -9.52 -1.70
CA TYR A 55 1.04 -8.34 -1.70
C TYR A 55 0.89 -7.60 -3.03
N PRO A 56 1.00 -6.27 -3.05
CA PRO A 56 1.10 -5.40 -1.90
C PRO A 56 -0.23 -5.19 -1.19
N GLN A 57 -0.18 -4.82 0.09
CA GLN A 57 -1.35 -4.31 0.80
C GLN A 57 -1.09 -2.85 1.13
N VAL A 58 -2.07 -2.00 0.86
CA VAL A 58 -1.92 -0.56 0.98
C VAL A 58 -2.91 -0.02 2.01
N SER A 59 -2.41 0.85 2.88
CA SER A 59 -3.24 1.62 3.80
C SER A 59 -3.01 3.10 3.56
N LEU A 60 -4.06 3.88 3.60
CA LEU A 60 -3.98 5.34 3.47
C LEU A 60 -4.48 5.96 4.77
N GLY A 61 -3.58 6.65 5.48
CA GLY A 61 -3.87 7.13 6.81
C GLY A 61 -4.15 5.95 7.73
N SER A 62 -5.29 5.94 8.38
CA SER A 62 -5.71 4.84 9.24
C SER A 62 -6.61 3.82 8.53
N GLU A 63 -6.86 4.02 7.24
CA GLU A 63 -7.79 3.18 6.48
C GLU A 63 -7.04 2.15 5.64
N HIS A 64 -7.37 0.88 5.85
CA HIS A 64 -6.84 -0.20 5.02
C HIS A 64 -7.60 -0.23 3.69
N ILE A 65 -6.89 -0.02 2.60
CA ILE A 65 -7.50 0.04 1.28
C ILE A 65 -7.58 -1.34 0.64
N GLY A 66 -6.50 -2.10 0.72
CA GLY A 66 -6.46 -3.44 0.15
C GLY A 66 -5.23 -3.67 -0.71
N SER A 67 -5.36 -4.58 -1.67
CA SER A 67 -4.28 -4.92 -2.59
C SER A 67 -4.07 -3.81 -3.62
N MET A 68 -3.13 -4.05 -4.54
CA MET A 68 -2.83 -3.08 -5.60
C MET A 68 -4.08 -2.71 -6.40
N LYS A 69 -4.93 -3.68 -6.71
CA LYS A 69 -6.14 -3.45 -7.49
C LYS A 69 -7.08 -2.48 -6.77
N GLU A 70 -7.35 -2.74 -5.50
CA GLU A 70 -8.23 -1.90 -4.69
C GLU A 70 -7.63 -0.52 -4.48
N ALA A 71 -6.31 -0.45 -4.29
CA ALA A 71 -5.62 0.82 -4.11
C ALA A 71 -5.69 1.67 -5.37
N LEU A 72 -5.50 1.07 -6.54
CA LEU A 72 -5.60 1.78 -7.81
C LEU A 72 -7.02 2.29 -8.03
N GLN A 73 -8.02 1.49 -7.73
CA GLN A 73 -9.42 1.88 -7.86
C GLN A 73 -9.76 3.02 -6.91
N TYR A 74 -9.29 2.93 -5.67
CA TYR A 74 -9.48 3.99 -4.69
C TYR A 74 -8.90 5.32 -5.17
N MET A 75 -7.68 5.29 -5.66
CA MET A 75 -7.01 6.50 -6.15
C MET A 75 -7.74 7.09 -7.34
N LYS A 76 -8.24 6.25 -8.23
CA LYS A 76 -9.02 6.68 -9.38
C LYS A 76 -10.32 7.35 -8.94
N ASP A 77 -11.02 6.73 -7.99
CA ASP A 77 -12.29 7.26 -7.48
C ASP A 77 -12.10 8.59 -6.77
N GLN A 78 -10.93 8.81 -6.16
CA GLN A 78 -10.61 10.07 -5.50
C GLN A 78 -10.08 11.13 -6.46
N GLY A 79 -10.00 10.82 -7.74
CA GLY A 79 -9.54 11.78 -8.74
C GLY A 79 -8.04 12.04 -8.70
N LEU A 80 -7.26 11.12 -8.13
CA LEU A 80 -5.81 11.27 -8.03
C LEU A 80 -5.09 10.95 -9.34
N PHE A 81 -5.78 10.26 -10.25
CA PHE A 81 -5.31 10.06 -11.61
C PHE A 81 -6.10 10.95 -12.55
N VAL A 82 -5.41 11.53 -13.45
CA VAL A 82 -6.03 12.35 -14.49
C VAL A 82 -5.97 11.63 -15.81
#